data_4e76c7fd0cbc049129290fd9c87b184a
#
_entry.id   4e76c7fd0cbc049129290fd9c87b184a
#
_cell.length_a   1.000
_cell.length_b   1.000
_cell.length_c   1.000
_cell.angle_alpha   90.00
_cell.angle_beta   90.00
_cell.angle_gamma   90.00
#
_symmetry.space_group_name_H-M   'P 1'
#
loop_
_entity.id
_entity.type
_entity.pdbx_description
1 polymer ?
#
loop_
_entity_poly.entity_id
_entity_poly.type
_entity_poly.pdbx_seq_one_letter_code
_entity_poly.pdbx_strand_id
1 'polypeptide(L)'
;MFLMVESGIRGGIATISYRHAKAYNEYMGTEFDSAEESKFISYLDANNIYGWAMSKQLPTSWFEWTTDNELGDWKHLSCFLEVDLEYPEDLHDLHSDYPLAPERIKIGNVEKLIPNLNNKTNYVVHCKNLKLYESLGLEITEIIEVLNWKKVPGWKNTLI
;
A
#
# COMPACT_ATOMS: atom_id res chain seq x y z
N MET A 1 19.85 3.02 -7.28
CA MET A 1 19.46 3.68 -6.02
C MET A 1 18.37 4.73 -6.23
N PHE A 2 18.61 5.87 -6.87
CA PHE A 2 17.57 6.90 -7.13
C PHE A 2 16.35 6.34 -7.88
N LEU A 3 16.56 5.65 -8.98
CA LEU A 3 15.49 5.04 -9.79
C LEU A 3 14.67 4.03 -8.99
N MET A 4 15.31 3.25 -8.12
CA MET A 4 14.60 2.31 -7.26
C MET A 4 13.67 3.01 -6.27
N VAL A 5 14.16 4.07 -5.61
CA VAL A 5 13.31 4.86 -4.69
C VAL A 5 12.14 5.50 -5.44
N GLU A 6 12.39 6.08 -6.62
CA GLU A 6 11.36 6.67 -7.48
C GLU A 6 10.32 5.64 -7.92
N SER A 7 10.76 4.44 -8.31
CA SER A 7 9.87 3.33 -8.69
C SER A 7 9.00 2.87 -7.52
N GLY A 8 9.49 2.99 -6.30
CA GLY A 8 8.76 2.64 -5.08
C GLY A 8 7.69 3.65 -4.65
N ILE A 9 7.65 4.85 -5.25
CA ILE A 9 6.66 5.87 -4.91
C ILE A 9 5.30 5.50 -5.52
N ARG A 10 4.28 5.41 -4.66
CA ARG A 10 2.89 5.15 -5.02
C ARG A 10 2.01 6.26 -4.48
N GLY A 11 1.11 6.76 -5.29
CA GLY A 11 0.16 7.78 -4.88
C GLY A 11 -0.80 8.15 -6.00
N GLY A 12 -1.86 8.90 -5.67
CA GLY A 12 -2.83 9.38 -6.64
C GLY A 12 -3.82 8.31 -7.13
N ILE A 13 -4.00 7.21 -6.38
CA ILE A 13 -5.04 6.22 -6.68
C ILE A 13 -6.36 6.77 -6.18
N ALA A 14 -7.34 6.86 -7.08
CA ALA A 14 -8.73 7.11 -6.76
C ALA A 14 -9.58 6.09 -7.51
N THR A 15 -10.34 5.30 -6.77
CA THR A 15 -11.18 4.24 -7.35
C THR A 15 -12.54 4.22 -6.69
N ILE A 16 -13.54 3.74 -7.42
CA ILE A 16 -14.89 3.47 -6.94
C ILE A 16 -15.16 1.99 -7.20
N SER A 17 -15.21 1.18 -6.14
CA SER A 17 -15.47 -0.25 -6.23
C SER A 17 -16.95 -0.52 -6.56
N TYR A 18 -17.86 0.16 -5.87
CA TYR A 18 -19.30 0.06 -6.09
C TYR A 18 -19.87 1.39 -6.61
N ARG A 19 -20.62 1.33 -7.72
CA ARG A 19 -21.23 2.53 -8.32
C ARG A 19 -22.46 3.01 -7.56
N HIS A 20 -23.04 2.20 -6.69
CA HIS A 20 -24.25 2.49 -5.94
C HIS A 20 -24.17 1.84 -4.56
N ALA A 21 -24.51 2.61 -3.52
CA ALA A 21 -24.70 2.12 -2.18
C ALA A 21 -25.98 2.72 -1.59
N LYS A 22 -26.75 1.92 -0.85
CA LYS A 22 -27.94 2.37 -0.12
C LYS A 22 -27.76 2.02 1.34
N ALA A 23 -27.91 3.02 2.21
CA ALA A 23 -27.98 2.78 3.64
C ALA A 23 -29.29 2.07 3.99
N TYR A 24 -29.25 1.23 5.02
CA TYR A 24 -30.42 0.58 5.60
C TYR A 24 -30.18 0.41 7.09
N ASN A 25 -30.81 1.23 7.92
CA ASN A 25 -30.57 1.24 9.37
C ASN A 25 -31.70 1.94 10.13
N GLU A 26 -31.62 1.93 11.44
CA GLU A 26 -32.62 2.48 12.36
C GLU A 26 -32.96 3.96 12.16
N TYR A 27 -32.05 4.74 11.56
CA TYR A 27 -32.30 6.16 11.27
C TYR A 27 -33.26 6.39 10.09
N MET A 28 -33.63 5.34 9.37
CA MET A 28 -34.61 5.41 8.27
C MET A 28 -36.06 5.36 8.75
N GLY A 29 -36.31 5.20 10.04
CA GLY A 29 -37.64 5.20 10.63
C GLY A 29 -38.47 3.98 10.24
N THR A 30 -39.69 4.19 9.73
CA THR A 30 -40.66 3.13 9.43
C THR A 30 -40.28 2.21 8.27
N GLU A 31 -39.25 2.58 7.49
CA GLU A 31 -38.74 1.75 6.38
C GLU A 31 -37.72 0.70 6.84
N PHE A 32 -37.33 0.76 8.11
CA PHE A 32 -36.31 -0.15 8.67
C PHE A 32 -37.01 -1.32 9.41
N ASP A 33 -36.59 -2.55 9.04
CA ASP A 33 -36.94 -3.77 9.77
C ASP A 33 -35.70 -4.25 10.57
N SER A 34 -35.83 -4.32 11.88
CA SER A 34 -34.75 -4.77 12.78
C SER A 34 -34.36 -6.23 12.61
N ALA A 35 -35.12 -7.03 11.88
CA ALA A 35 -34.78 -8.40 11.54
C ALA A 35 -33.78 -8.50 10.36
N GLU A 36 -33.59 -7.42 9.59
CA GLU A 36 -32.65 -7.34 8.48
C GLU A 36 -31.29 -6.74 8.92
N GLU A 37 -30.24 -7.03 8.14
CA GLU A 37 -28.90 -6.53 8.38
C GLU A 37 -28.81 -5.01 8.19
N SER A 38 -28.32 -4.30 9.20
CA SER A 38 -28.10 -2.85 9.13
C SER A 38 -26.93 -2.51 8.24
N LYS A 39 -27.12 -1.50 7.35
CA LYS A 39 -26.09 -0.95 6.44
C LYS A 39 -25.92 0.54 6.67
N PHE A 40 -24.67 0.95 6.89
CA PHE A 40 -24.31 2.34 7.11
C PHE A 40 -23.40 2.84 5.99
N ILE A 41 -23.56 4.09 5.61
CA ILE A 41 -22.63 4.79 4.73
C ILE A 41 -21.86 5.79 5.58
N SER A 42 -20.52 5.63 5.62
CA SER A 42 -19.62 6.53 6.34
C SER A 42 -18.75 7.30 5.36
N TYR A 43 -18.59 8.59 5.59
CA TYR A 43 -17.60 9.43 4.91
C TYR A 43 -16.47 9.74 5.88
N LEU A 44 -15.26 9.30 5.54
CA LEU A 44 -14.09 9.46 6.38
C LEU A 44 -13.00 10.21 5.62
N ASP A 45 -12.32 11.12 6.30
CA ASP A 45 -11.16 11.85 5.78
C ASP A 45 -10.01 11.81 6.79
N ALA A 46 -8.78 11.68 6.28
CA ALA A 46 -7.58 11.68 7.10
C ALA A 46 -7.02 13.09 7.23
N ASN A 47 -7.33 13.76 8.33
CA ASN A 47 -6.88 15.12 8.60
C ASN A 47 -5.35 15.21 8.70
N ASN A 48 -4.77 16.21 8.00
CA ASN A 48 -3.35 16.56 8.05
C ASN A 48 -2.39 15.38 7.76
N ILE A 49 -2.72 14.54 6.78
CA ILE A 49 -1.92 13.36 6.43
C ILE A 49 -0.47 13.72 6.00
N TYR A 50 -0.28 14.86 5.35
CA TYR A 50 1.05 15.35 4.96
C TYR A 50 1.89 15.74 6.18
N GLY A 51 1.32 16.47 7.15
CA GLY A 51 2.01 16.79 8.40
C GLY A 51 2.37 15.55 9.20
N TRP A 52 1.46 14.58 9.25
CA TRP A 52 1.73 13.28 9.84
C TRP A 52 2.88 12.55 9.14
N ALA A 53 2.89 12.49 7.82
CA ALA A 53 3.95 11.83 7.04
C ALA A 53 5.32 12.51 7.26
N MET A 54 5.38 13.84 7.23
CA MET A 54 6.60 14.61 7.49
C MET A 54 7.13 14.44 8.92
N SER A 55 6.29 14.09 9.88
CA SER A 55 6.71 13.79 11.25
C SER A 55 7.38 12.43 11.41
N LYS A 56 7.30 11.55 10.40
CA LYS A 56 7.90 10.22 10.45
C LYS A 56 9.39 10.26 10.11
N GLN A 57 10.08 9.20 10.51
CA GLN A 57 11.49 9.03 10.15
C GLN A 57 11.63 8.85 8.64
N LEU A 58 12.50 9.65 8.03
CA LEU A 58 12.72 9.68 6.59
C LEU A 58 14.03 8.99 6.21
N PRO A 59 14.11 8.40 5.01
CA PRO A 59 15.33 7.89 4.43
C PRO A 59 16.16 9.05 3.87
N THR A 60 17.03 9.63 4.68
CA THR A 60 17.78 10.84 4.29
C THR A 60 19.24 10.57 3.93
N SER A 61 19.81 9.46 4.38
CA SER A 61 21.23 9.15 4.19
C SER A 61 21.57 7.70 4.47
N TRP A 62 22.81 7.33 4.18
CA TRP A 62 23.34 5.99 4.43
C TRP A 62 22.57 4.89 3.70
N PHE A 63 22.35 5.13 2.40
CA PHE A 63 21.75 4.13 1.52
C PHE A 63 22.82 3.11 1.15
N GLU A 64 22.55 1.84 1.41
CA GLU A 64 23.43 0.73 1.12
C GLU A 64 22.63 -0.42 0.49
N TRP A 65 23.21 -1.05 -0.52
CA TRP A 65 22.68 -2.30 -1.06
C TRP A 65 22.96 -3.44 -0.09
N THR A 66 21.95 -4.23 0.19
CA THR A 66 22.09 -5.42 1.02
C THR A 66 22.70 -6.53 0.19
N THR A 67 23.64 -7.26 0.75
CA THR A 67 24.29 -8.41 0.10
C THR A 67 23.37 -9.62 0.08
N ASP A 68 23.57 -10.54 -0.88
CA ASP A 68 22.73 -11.73 -1.06
C ASP A 68 22.53 -12.57 0.20
N ASN A 69 23.55 -12.63 1.07
CA ASN A 69 23.48 -13.38 2.33
C ASN A 69 22.53 -12.78 3.38
N GLU A 70 22.13 -11.51 3.22
CA GLU A 70 21.31 -10.76 4.18
C GLU A 70 19.90 -10.46 3.64
N LEU A 71 19.59 -10.88 2.42
CA LEU A 71 18.27 -10.62 1.79
C LEU A 71 17.10 -11.16 2.61
N GLY A 72 17.29 -12.27 3.33
CA GLY A 72 16.24 -12.87 4.16
C GLY A 72 15.88 -12.08 5.42
N ASP A 73 16.72 -11.16 5.90
CA ASP A 73 16.50 -10.42 7.16
C ASP A 73 15.85 -9.03 6.97
N TRP A 74 15.30 -8.76 5.79
CA TRP A 74 14.71 -7.46 5.44
C TRP A 74 13.60 -7.01 6.40
N LYS A 75 12.95 -7.94 7.10
CA LYS A 75 11.86 -7.64 8.03
C LYS A 75 12.27 -6.74 9.19
N HIS A 76 13.55 -6.71 9.54
CA HIS A 76 14.11 -5.85 10.58
C HIS A 76 14.74 -4.56 10.04
N LEU A 77 14.85 -4.44 8.72
CA LEU A 77 15.45 -3.28 8.06
C LEU A 77 14.43 -2.18 7.78
N SER A 78 14.96 -0.99 7.48
CA SER A 78 14.23 0.09 6.83
C SER A 78 14.74 0.15 5.39
N CYS A 79 13.93 -0.32 4.45
CA CYS A 79 14.39 -0.57 3.11
C CYS A 79 13.30 -0.42 2.06
N PHE A 80 13.72 -0.23 0.82
CA PHE A 80 12.98 -0.59 -0.37
C PHE A 80 13.44 -1.97 -0.85
N LEU A 81 12.52 -2.74 -1.37
CA LEU A 81 12.79 -4.06 -1.93
C LEU A 81 12.26 -4.10 -3.36
N GLU A 82 13.00 -4.76 -4.23
CA GLU A 82 12.49 -5.24 -5.51
C GLU A 82 12.15 -6.72 -5.34
N VAL A 83 10.89 -7.09 -5.60
CA VAL A 83 10.35 -8.41 -5.29
C VAL A 83 9.41 -8.89 -6.39
N ASP A 84 9.27 -10.21 -6.48
CA ASP A 84 8.18 -10.84 -7.18
C ASP A 84 7.12 -11.26 -6.17
N LEU A 85 5.85 -10.97 -6.49
CA LEU A 85 4.70 -11.27 -5.62
C LEU A 85 3.71 -12.13 -6.39
N GLU A 86 3.29 -13.21 -5.76
CA GLU A 86 2.12 -13.96 -6.17
C GLU A 86 0.88 -13.40 -5.50
N TYR A 87 -0.19 -13.24 -6.28
CA TYR A 87 -1.51 -12.85 -5.81
C TYR A 87 -2.41 -14.08 -5.85
N PRO A 88 -2.59 -14.83 -4.74
CA PRO A 88 -3.39 -16.05 -4.70
C PRO A 88 -4.82 -15.84 -5.19
N GLU A 89 -5.34 -16.78 -5.99
CA GLU A 89 -6.68 -16.68 -6.58
C GLU A 89 -7.81 -16.65 -5.54
N ASP A 90 -7.62 -17.31 -4.39
CA ASP A 90 -8.57 -17.32 -3.28
C ASP A 90 -8.75 -15.95 -2.59
N LEU A 91 -7.80 -15.04 -2.79
CA LEU A 91 -7.90 -13.65 -2.30
C LEU A 91 -8.60 -12.72 -3.30
N HIS A 92 -8.84 -13.12 -4.53
CA HIS A 92 -9.36 -12.24 -5.57
C HIS A 92 -10.73 -11.67 -5.22
N ASP A 93 -11.65 -12.50 -4.72
CA ASP A 93 -12.97 -12.04 -4.31
C ASP A 93 -12.89 -11.11 -3.09
N LEU A 94 -12.04 -11.45 -2.11
CA LEU A 94 -11.85 -10.67 -0.89
C LEU A 94 -11.26 -9.29 -1.18
N HIS A 95 -10.31 -9.21 -2.12
CA HIS A 95 -9.58 -7.98 -2.46
C HIS A 95 -10.14 -7.25 -3.69
N SER A 96 -11.27 -7.71 -4.26
CA SER A 96 -11.87 -7.11 -5.48
C SER A 96 -12.17 -5.63 -5.33
N ASP A 97 -12.54 -5.18 -4.13
CA ASP A 97 -12.89 -3.80 -3.83
C ASP A 97 -11.67 -2.89 -3.69
N TYR A 98 -10.56 -3.44 -3.23
CA TYR A 98 -9.32 -2.71 -3.02
C TYR A 98 -8.10 -3.61 -3.27
N PRO A 99 -7.76 -3.90 -4.54
CA PRO A 99 -6.60 -4.69 -4.88
C PRO A 99 -5.31 -4.08 -4.34
N LEU A 100 -4.46 -4.94 -3.76
CA LEU A 100 -3.16 -4.55 -3.21
C LEU A 100 -2.10 -4.39 -4.31
N ALA A 101 -0.96 -3.81 -3.96
CA ALA A 101 0.20 -3.68 -4.84
C ALA A 101 -0.13 -3.09 -6.23
N PRO A 102 -0.62 -1.84 -6.32
CA PRO A 102 -0.98 -1.21 -7.58
C PRO A 102 0.23 -1.02 -8.49
N GLU A 103 0.02 -1.19 -9.79
CA GLU A 103 1.06 -1.13 -10.81
C GLU A 103 0.90 0.08 -11.73
N ARG A 104 2.03 0.58 -12.24
CA ARG A 104 2.04 1.57 -13.33
C ARG A 104 1.85 0.84 -14.65
N ILE A 105 0.70 1.07 -15.27
CA ILE A 105 0.34 0.44 -16.55
C ILE A 105 0.12 1.53 -17.59
N LYS A 106 0.71 1.31 -18.78
CA LYS A 106 0.53 2.19 -19.92
C LYS A 106 -0.77 1.86 -20.63
N ILE A 107 -1.73 2.79 -20.60
CA ILE A 107 -2.99 2.70 -21.33
C ILE A 107 -2.95 3.71 -22.47
N GLY A 108 -2.82 3.22 -23.70
CA GLY A 108 -2.57 4.09 -24.85
C GLY A 108 -1.24 4.84 -24.69
N ASN A 109 -1.30 6.18 -24.65
CA ASN A 109 -0.13 7.04 -24.49
C ASN A 109 0.07 7.56 -23.05
N VAL A 110 -0.74 7.12 -22.09
CA VAL A 110 -0.71 7.61 -20.71
C VAL A 110 -0.37 6.48 -19.76
N GLU A 111 0.60 6.70 -18.88
CA GLU A 111 0.90 5.83 -17.77
C GLU A 111 -0.03 6.15 -16.59
N LYS A 112 -0.65 5.10 -16.04
CA LYS A 112 -1.55 5.21 -14.88
C LYS A 112 -1.18 4.20 -13.82
N LEU A 113 -1.35 4.58 -12.56
CA LEU A 113 -1.28 3.66 -11.44
C LEU A 113 -2.63 2.98 -11.26
N ILE A 114 -2.66 1.66 -11.40
CA ILE A 114 -3.90 0.86 -11.45
C ILE A 114 -3.81 -0.25 -10.40
N PRO A 115 -4.79 -0.36 -9.48
CA PRO A 115 -4.94 -1.53 -8.65
C PRO A 115 -5.46 -2.70 -9.49
N ASN A 116 -4.84 -3.86 -9.39
CA ASN A 116 -5.24 -5.10 -10.06
C ASN A 116 -4.82 -6.33 -9.24
N LEU A 117 -5.39 -7.49 -9.57
CA LEU A 117 -5.18 -8.76 -8.88
C LEU A 117 -4.13 -9.66 -9.56
N ASN A 118 -3.33 -9.11 -10.47
CA ASN A 118 -2.28 -9.87 -11.15
C ASN A 118 -1.09 -10.12 -10.22
N ASN A 119 -0.31 -11.17 -10.50
CA ASN A 119 1.02 -11.34 -9.93
C ASN A 119 1.91 -10.16 -10.32
N LYS A 120 2.90 -9.85 -9.50
CA LYS A 120 3.81 -8.72 -9.70
C LYS A 120 5.22 -9.23 -9.96
N THR A 121 5.88 -8.66 -10.95
CA THR A 121 7.29 -8.94 -11.25
C THR A 121 8.12 -7.68 -11.15
N ASN A 122 9.32 -7.79 -10.60
CA ASN A 122 10.22 -6.64 -10.38
C ASN A 122 9.53 -5.47 -9.65
N TYR A 123 8.69 -5.80 -8.67
CA TYR A 123 7.86 -4.82 -7.96
C TYR A 123 8.66 -4.14 -6.86
N VAL A 124 8.93 -2.86 -7.04
CA VAL A 124 9.64 -2.07 -6.01
C VAL A 124 8.67 -1.56 -4.97
N VAL A 125 8.94 -1.86 -3.70
CA VAL A 125 8.05 -1.54 -2.59
C VAL A 125 8.81 -1.19 -1.31
N HIS A 126 8.24 -0.30 -0.50
CA HIS A 126 8.76 -0.01 0.84
C HIS A 126 8.45 -1.18 1.79
N CYS A 127 9.41 -1.57 2.65
CA CYS A 127 9.28 -2.71 3.56
C CYS A 127 8.00 -2.72 4.42
N LYS A 128 7.46 -1.56 4.79
CA LYS A 128 6.21 -1.48 5.55
C LYS A 128 5.00 -1.92 4.73
N ASN A 129 4.96 -1.55 3.46
CA ASN A 129 3.87 -1.95 2.57
C ASN A 129 3.98 -3.44 2.24
N LEU A 130 5.22 -3.94 2.03
CA LEU A 130 5.43 -5.36 1.79
C LEU A 130 4.97 -6.23 2.97
N LYS A 131 5.29 -5.81 4.21
CA LYS A 131 4.77 -6.48 5.42
C LYS A 131 3.24 -6.48 5.49
N LEU A 132 2.61 -5.36 5.10
CA LEU A 132 1.15 -5.28 5.04
C LEU A 132 0.62 -6.24 3.97
N TYR A 133 1.20 -6.27 2.77
CA TYR A 133 0.76 -7.17 1.71
C TYR A 133 0.88 -8.64 2.12
N GLU A 134 2.04 -9.02 2.72
CA GLU A 134 2.24 -10.37 3.27
C GLU A 134 1.21 -10.71 4.36
N SER A 135 0.90 -9.76 5.26
CA SER A 135 -0.11 -9.95 6.31
C SER A 135 -1.54 -10.08 5.78
N LEU A 136 -1.79 -9.60 4.58
CA LEU A 136 -3.06 -9.69 3.87
C LEU A 136 -3.10 -10.84 2.86
N GLY A 137 -2.07 -11.69 2.84
CA GLY A 137 -2.05 -12.95 2.12
C GLY A 137 -1.31 -12.97 0.78
N LEU A 138 -0.69 -11.85 0.33
CA LEU A 138 0.20 -11.92 -0.84
C LEU A 138 1.45 -12.72 -0.50
N GLU A 139 1.92 -13.53 -1.44
CA GLU A 139 3.11 -14.36 -1.27
C GLU A 139 4.33 -13.73 -1.95
N ILE A 140 5.44 -13.65 -1.22
CA ILE A 140 6.73 -13.20 -1.78
C ILE A 140 7.40 -14.42 -2.39
N THR A 141 7.49 -14.46 -3.73
CA THR A 141 8.09 -15.58 -4.44
C THR A 141 9.60 -15.40 -4.64
N GLU A 142 10.05 -14.14 -4.78
CA GLU A 142 11.46 -13.82 -4.93
C GLU A 142 11.77 -12.44 -4.33
N ILE A 143 12.96 -12.29 -3.74
CA ILE A 143 13.54 -11.00 -3.34
C ILE A 143 14.77 -10.78 -4.22
N ILE A 144 14.71 -9.77 -5.09
CA ILE A 144 15.71 -9.50 -6.12
C ILE A 144 16.79 -8.57 -5.57
N GLU A 145 16.36 -7.43 -5.03
CA GLU A 145 17.27 -6.42 -4.47
C GLU A 145 16.71 -5.78 -3.21
N VAL A 146 17.59 -5.40 -2.29
CA VAL A 146 17.21 -4.67 -1.07
C VAL A 146 18.10 -3.45 -0.91
N LEU A 147 17.50 -2.26 -0.90
CA LEU A 147 18.14 -1.00 -0.60
C LEU A 147 17.77 -0.55 0.81
N ASN A 148 18.70 -0.67 1.74
CA ASN A 148 18.47 -0.24 3.13
C ASN A 148 18.97 1.18 3.40
N TRP A 149 18.54 1.78 4.51
CA TRP A 149 19.03 3.07 5.01
C TRP A 149 18.93 3.16 6.53
N LYS A 150 19.69 4.08 7.10
CA LYS A 150 19.54 4.42 8.52
C LYS A 150 18.38 5.40 8.72
N LYS A 151 17.57 5.14 9.73
CA LYS A 151 16.48 6.04 10.12
C LYS A 151 17.04 7.29 10.79
N VAL A 152 16.67 8.44 10.27
CA VAL A 152 16.93 9.72 10.91
C VAL A 152 15.60 10.27 11.44
N PRO A 153 15.54 10.83 12.67
CA PRO A 153 14.34 11.48 13.16
C PRO A 153 13.86 12.54 12.18
N GLY A 154 12.57 12.49 11.82
CA GLY A 154 11.95 13.51 11.00
C GLY A 154 11.91 14.88 11.71
N TRP A 155 11.34 15.88 11.10
CA TRP A 155 11.31 17.31 11.45
C TRP A 155 10.73 17.66 12.84
N LYS A 156 10.62 16.72 13.78
CA LYS A 156 10.09 16.99 15.13
C LYS A 156 10.83 18.08 15.90
N ASN A 157 12.02 18.50 15.47
CA ASN A 157 12.86 19.46 16.19
C ASN A 157 12.91 20.85 15.55
N THR A 158 12.08 21.20 14.58
CA THR A 158 12.18 22.48 13.85
C THR A 158 10.89 23.32 13.91
N LEU A 159 9.91 22.93 14.71
CA LEU A 159 8.76 23.77 15.04
C LEU A 159 8.80 24.15 16.52
N ILE A 160 9.64 25.09 16.83
CA ILE A 160 9.47 26.00 17.98
C ILE A 160 9.19 27.38 17.39
#